data_dbb129e35968a7781efa3d73c16d860a
#
_entry.id   dbb129e35968a7781efa3d73c16d860a
#
_cell.length_a   1.000
_cell.length_b   1.000
_cell.length_c   1.000
_cell.angle_alpha   90.00
_cell.angle_beta   90.00
_cell.angle_gamma   90.00
#
_symmetry.space_group_name_H-M   'P 1'
#
loop_
_entity.id
_entity.type
_entity.pdbx_description
1 polymer ?
#
loop_
_entity_poly.entity_id
_entity_poly.type
_entity_poly.pdbx_seq_one_letter_code
_entity_poly.pdbx_strand_id
1 'polypeptide(L)'
;DSVFTYVMHGLSVPVSEEGAPAWGYTVPHLLVIGSFKDEQDMFAWSKKMADVDCTIPNQAEILAEIAQGAKSDKEKIANTFAWVQSHIRYLAYEAGVSAHQPATPAETIRKRYGDCKAMSLLLKTLLKAQGFDARQTDIGTDDIPYTSHEVPTISSVNHAICTVFYQGKPYYLDATNSYIPLGYIPTNIQGRQALVEEGEGCRVYTLPTLPLEACS
;
A
#
# COMPACT_ATOMS: atom_id res chain seq x y z
N ASP A 1 3.06 -29.80 25.12
CA ASP A 1 3.63 -29.14 23.93
C ASP A 1 3.42 -30.06 22.74
N SER A 2 2.95 -29.52 21.61
CA SER A 2 2.77 -30.27 20.37
C SER A 2 3.91 -29.93 19.42
N VAL A 3 4.50 -30.97 18.80
CA VAL A 3 5.56 -30.80 17.78
C VAL A 3 4.98 -31.25 16.45
N PHE A 4 5.08 -30.41 15.44
CA PHE A 4 4.68 -30.73 14.06
C PHE A 4 5.95 -30.88 13.22
N THR A 5 6.08 -32.02 12.53
CA THR A 5 7.21 -32.28 11.65
C THR A 5 6.73 -32.36 10.21
N TYR A 6 7.33 -31.52 9.35
CA TYR A 6 7.06 -31.49 7.92
C TYR A 6 8.30 -32.02 7.19
N VAL A 7 8.11 -32.99 6.29
CA VAL A 7 9.20 -33.58 5.52
C VAL A 7 8.86 -33.53 4.05
N MET A 8 9.79 -33.06 3.25
CA MET A 8 9.68 -33.03 1.80
C MET A 8 10.84 -33.81 1.18
N HIS A 9 10.56 -34.61 0.17
CA HIS A 9 11.55 -35.41 -0.54
C HIS A 9 11.60 -35.02 -2.01
N GLY A 10 12.76 -35.21 -2.64
CA GLY A 10 12.93 -35.01 -4.09
C GLY A 10 12.92 -33.54 -4.53
N LEU A 11 13.26 -32.63 -3.62
CA LEU A 11 13.37 -31.20 -3.97
C LEU A 11 14.54 -30.98 -4.94
N SER A 12 14.26 -30.35 -6.06
CA SER A 12 15.28 -29.80 -6.95
C SER A 12 15.74 -28.43 -6.46
N VAL A 13 17.00 -28.12 -6.69
CA VAL A 13 17.50 -26.75 -6.45
C VAL A 13 16.88 -25.83 -7.50
N PRO A 14 16.14 -24.79 -7.12
CA PRO A 14 15.57 -23.87 -8.08
C PRO A 14 16.71 -23.05 -8.73
N VAL A 15 16.61 -22.88 -10.05
CA VAL A 15 17.51 -22.00 -10.78
C VAL A 15 16.95 -20.59 -10.72
N SER A 16 17.77 -19.64 -10.30
CA SER A 16 17.41 -18.23 -10.33
C SER A 16 17.60 -17.70 -11.74
N GLU A 17 16.52 -17.23 -12.35
CA GLU A 17 16.51 -16.60 -13.67
C GLU A 17 15.98 -15.18 -13.56
N GLU A 18 16.52 -14.25 -14.36
CA GLU A 18 15.99 -12.90 -14.43
C GLU A 18 14.56 -12.92 -14.98
N GLY A 19 13.63 -12.22 -14.27
CA GLY A 19 12.20 -12.21 -14.61
C GLY A 19 11.43 -13.48 -14.21
N ALA A 20 12.06 -14.42 -13.49
CA ALA A 20 11.33 -15.56 -12.94
C ALA A 20 10.29 -15.12 -11.91
N PRO A 21 9.14 -15.83 -11.80
CA PRO A 21 8.18 -15.59 -10.75
C PRO A 21 8.80 -15.72 -9.35
N ALA A 22 8.26 -15.01 -8.38
CA ALA A 22 8.71 -15.12 -6.99
C ALA A 22 8.68 -16.58 -6.48
N TRP A 23 9.58 -16.89 -5.59
CA TRP A 23 9.78 -18.29 -5.09
C TRP A 23 8.52 -18.92 -4.54
N GLY A 24 7.61 -18.12 -3.96
CA GLY A 24 6.31 -18.60 -3.51
C GLY A 24 5.44 -19.24 -4.59
N TYR A 25 5.68 -18.94 -5.87
CA TYR A 25 4.99 -19.58 -7.00
C TYR A 25 5.69 -20.84 -7.52
N THR A 26 6.99 -20.97 -7.28
CA THR A 26 7.82 -21.96 -7.99
C THR A 26 8.35 -23.08 -7.09
N VAL A 27 8.40 -22.86 -5.79
CA VAL A 27 8.93 -23.85 -4.85
C VAL A 27 7.90 -24.22 -3.78
N PRO A 28 7.87 -25.49 -3.33
CA PRO A 28 7.11 -25.88 -2.17
C PRO A 28 7.59 -25.12 -0.94
N HIS A 29 6.65 -24.56 -0.18
CA HIS A 29 6.95 -23.78 1.02
C HIS A 29 5.95 -24.08 2.14
N LEU A 30 6.36 -23.78 3.37
CA LEU A 30 5.52 -23.84 4.54
C LEU A 30 5.24 -22.41 5.01
N LEU A 31 3.98 -22.05 5.10
CA LEU A 31 3.53 -20.79 5.65
C LEU A 31 3.02 -21.00 7.07
N VAL A 32 3.69 -20.40 8.05
CA VAL A 32 3.22 -20.35 9.44
C VAL A 32 2.50 -19.03 9.64
N ILE A 33 1.19 -19.10 9.87
CA ILE A 33 0.34 -17.91 9.97
C ILE A 33 -0.23 -17.75 11.39
N GLY A 34 -0.53 -16.51 11.74
CA GLY A 34 -1.33 -16.19 12.92
C GLY A 34 -2.81 -16.53 12.71
N SER A 35 -3.62 -16.29 13.72
CA SER A 35 -5.03 -16.66 13.76
C SER A 35 -5.95 -15.46 13.49
N PHE A 36 -5.80 -14.76 12.37
CA PHE A 36 -6.87 -13.89 11.90
C PHE A 36 -8.03 -14.74 11.39
N LYS A 37 -9.24 -14.33 11.72
CA LYS A 37 -10.46 -15.03 11.35
C LYS A 37 -10.70 -14.95 9.83
N ASP A 38 -10.49 -13.78 9.27
CA ASP A 38 -10.70 -13.47 7.87
C ASP A 38 -9.92 -12.18 7.51
N GLU A 39 -10.04 -11.73 6.28
CA GLU A 39 -9.42 -10.49 5.81
C GLU A 39 -9.97 -9.24 6.51
N GLN A 40 -11.20 -9.26 7.02
CA GLN A 40 -11.78 -8.14 7.76
C GLN A 40 -11.11 -7.95 9.12
N ASP A 41 -10.93 -9.06 9.85
CA ASP A 41 -10.24 -9.06 11.15
C ASP A 41 -8.78 -8.63 10.99
N MET A 42 -8.10 -9.11 9.94
CA MET A 42 -6.75 -8.71 9.58
C MET A 42 -6.66 -7.21 9.26
N PHE A 43 -7.58 -6.70 8.42
CA PHE A 43 -7.59 -5.28 8.07
C PHE A 43 -7.91 -4.39 9.26
N ALA A 44 -8.84 -4.79 10.14
CA ALA A 44 -9.13 -4.06 11.37
C ALA A 44 -7.89 -3.94 12.28
N TRP A 45 -7.08 -4.99 12.33
CA TRP A 45 -5.80 -4.95 13.03
C TRP A 45 -4.81 -3.98 12.37
N SER A 46 -4.67 -4.03 11.03
CA SER A 46 -3.83 -3.08 10.27
C SER A 46 -4.27 -1.63 10.48
N LYS A 47 -5.58 -1.38 10.40
CA LYS A 47 -6.17 -0.05 10.66
C LYS A 47 -5.85 0.45 12.06
N LYS A 48 -5.91 -0.42 13.08
CA LYS A 48 -5.54 -0.07 14.44
C LYS A 48 -4.05 0.28 14.58
N MET A 49 -3.18 -0.40 13.86
CA MET A 49 -1.75 -0.05 13.82
C MET A 49 -1.51 1.30 13.14
N ALA A 50 -2.34 1.67 12.17
CA ALA A 50 -2.28 2.95 11.48
C ALA A 50 -2.97 4.11 12.24
N ASP A 51 -3.57 3.85 13.41
CA ASP A 51 -4.17 4.88 14.27
C ASP A 51 -3.08 5.62 15.05
N VAL A 52 -2.45 6.56 14.38
CA VAL A 52 -1.41 7.44 14.92
C VAL A 52 -1.83 8.90 14.76
N ASP A 53 -1.12 9.82 15.44
CA ASP A 53 -1.37 11.25 15.29
C ASP A 53 -1.14 11.71 13.85
N CYS A 54 -2.19 12.16 13.19
CA CYS A 54 -2.17 12.66 11.82
C CYS A 54 -2.04 14.20 11.73
N THR A 55 -1.73 14.88 12.82
CA THR A 55 -1.54 16.34 12.85
C THR A 55 -0.30 16.73 12.03
N ILE A 56 -0.46 17.72 11.14
CA ILE A 56 0.63 18.30 10.36
C ILE A 56 0.75 19.78 10.75
N PRO A 57 1.83 20.19 11.45
CA PRO A 57 1.96 21.56 11.98
C PRO A 57 1.86 22.67 10.94
N ASN A 58 2.41 22.48 9.74
CA ASN A 58 2.40 23.42 8.63
C ASN A 58 1.46 23.01 7.50
N GLN A 59 0.35 22.31 7.81
CA GLN A 59 -0.57 21.78 6.83
C GLN A 59 -1.12 22.84 5.86
N ALA A 60 -1.48 24.01 6.37
CA ALA A 60 -2.04 25.08 5.55
C ALA A 60 -1.05 25.57 4.46
N GLU A 61 0.23 25.67 4.79
CA GLU A 61 1.29 26.06 3.85
C GLU A 61 1.49 25.00 2.76
N ILE A 62 1.55 23.73 3.15
CA ILE A 62 1.66 22.61 2.21
C ILE A 62 0.45 22.55 1.29
N LEU A 63 -0.77 22.71 1.81
CA LEU A 63 -1.97 22.71 0.99
C LEU A 63 -2.04 23.89 0.04
N ALA A 64 -1.55 25.06 0.44
CA ALA A 64 -1.44 26.23 -0.44
C ALA A 64 -0.45 25.99 -1.59
N GLU A 65 0.69 25.36 -1.31
CA GLU A 65 1.67 24.96 -2.33
C GLU A 65 1.06 23.94 -3.31
N ILE A 66 0.41 22.90 -2.82
CA ILE A 66 -0.25 21.87 -3.63
C ILE A 66 -1.34 22.46 -4.53
N ALA A 67 -2.12 23.42 -4.01
CA ALA A 67 -3.20 24.05 -4.73
C ALA A 67 -2.72 25.05 -5.80
N GLN A 68 -1.45 25.44 -5.78
CA GLN A 68 -0.91 26.42 -6.71
C GLN A 68 -1.04 25.93 -8.16
N GLY A 69 -1.73 26.69 -8.98
CA GLY A 69 -1.96 26.40 -10.39
C GLY A 69 -3.02 25.35 -10.69
N ALA A 70 -3.57 24.65 -9.68
CA ALA A 70 -4.63 23.68 -9.88
C ALA A 70 -5.95 24.36 -10.26
N LYS A 71 -6.55 23.93 -11.38
CA LYS A 71 -7.80 24.47 -11.95
C LYS A 71 -9.01 23.56 -11.68
N SER A 72 -8.77 22.38 -11.14
CA SER A 72 -9.81 21.38 -10.85
C SER A 72 -9.44 20.53 -9.64
N ASP A 73 -10.43 19.87 -9.05
CA ASP A 73 -10.19 18.94 -7.95
C ASP A 73 -9.34 17.74 -8.38
N LYS A 74 -9.49 17.27 -9.64
CA LYS A 74 -8.62 16.23 -10.19
C LYS A 74 -7.14 16.66 -10.22
N GLU A 75 -6.88 17.93 -10.58
CA GLU A 75 -5.53 18.48 -10.55
C GLU A 75 -5.01 18.63 -9.11
N LYS A 76 -5.85 19.00 -8.15
CA LYS A 76 -5.45 19.01 -6.72
C LYS A 76 -5.06 17.62 -6.23
N ILE A 77 -5.81 16.58 -6.59
CA ILE A 77 -5.47 15.19 -6.27
C ILE A 77 -4.12 14.82 -6.90
N ALA A 78 -3.92 15.12 -8.19
CA ALA A 78 -2.67 14.84 -8.89
C ALA A 78 -1.48 15.60 -8.27
N ASN A 79 -1.66 16.87 -7.93
CA ASN A 79 -0.63 17.68 -7.29
C ASN A 79 -0.30 17.16 -5.88
N THR A 80 -1.29 16.71 -5.09
CA THR A 80 -1.05 16.13 -3.77
C THR A 80 -0.22 14.86 -3.90
N PHE A 81 -0.56 14.01 -4.88
CA PHE A 81 0.17 12.79 -5.17
C PHE A 81 1.63 13.10 -5.58
N ALA A 82 1.82 13.99 -6.55
CA ALA A 82 3.14 14.43 -7.01
C ALA A 82 3.96 15.11 -5.89
N TRP A 83 3.30 15.84 -5.01
CA TRP A 83 3.98 16.48 -3.87
C TRP A 83 4.58 15.45 -2.93
N VAL A 84 3.82 14.40 -2.56
CA VAL A 84 4.34 13.32 -1.71
C VAL A 84 5.50 12.59 -2.40
N GLN A 85 5.36 12.24 -3.68
CA GLN A 85 6.41 11.57 -4.47
C GLN A 85 7.72 12.38 -4.54
N SER A 86 7.63 13.71 -4.66
CA SER A 86 8.80 14.59 -4.83
C SER A 86 9.45 15.01 -3.51
N HIS A 87 8.70 15.06 -2.41
CA HIS A 87 9.19 15.56 -1.13
C HIS A 87 9.59 14.43 -0.16
N ILE A 88 9.07 13.23 -0.36
CA ILE A 88 9.30 12.09 0.53
C ILE A 88 10.01 10.99 -0.24
N ARG A 89 11.22 10.65 0.18
CA ARG A 89 11.94 9.51 -0.39
C ARG A 89 11.40 8.22 0.19
N TYR A 90 11.09 7.26 -0.67
CA TYR A 90 10.74 5.91 -0.22
C TYR A 90 11.96 5.23 0.40
N LEU A 91 11.78 4.72 1.61
CA LEU A 91 12.77 3.93 2.33
C LEU A 91 12.06 2.88 3.18
N ALA A 92 12.16 1.61 2.78
CA ALA A 92 11.61 0.48 3.53
C ALA A 92 12.46 0.25 4.81
N TYR A 93 12.02 0.86 5.92
CA TYR A 93 12.58 0.64 7.24
C TYR A 93 11.53 -0.01 8.14
N GLU A 94 11.57 -1.32 8.22
CA GLU A 94 10.52 -2.16 8.80
C GLU A 94 11.08 -3.04 9.93
N ALA A 95 11.58 -2.40 11.00
CA ALA A 95 12.13 -3.08 12.17
C ALA A 95 11.19 -2.96 13.39
N GLY A 96 10.90 -4.07 14.05
CA GLY A 96 10.07 -4.11 15.24
C GLY A 96 8.66 -3.60 14.97
N VAL A 97 8.15 -2.67 15.80
CA VAL A 97 6.81 -2.12 15.66
C VAL A 97 6.62 -1.34 14.35
N SER A 98 7.70 -0.74 13.82
CA SER A 98 7.67 0.00 12.55
C SER A 98 7.40 -0.90 11.33
N ALA A 99 7.51 -2.23 11.46
CA ALA A 99 7.06 -3.14 10.41
C ALA A 99 5.55 -3.02 10.13
N HIS A 100 4.77 -2.57 11.11
CA HIS A 100 3.30 -2.53 11.01
C HIS A 100 2.72 -1.14 11.28
N GLN A 101 3.34 -0.36 12.16
CA GLN A 101 2.90 0.99 12.50
C GLN A 101 3.61 2.03 11.63
N PRO A 102 2.87 2.89 10.89
CA PRO A 102 3.48 3.96 10.11
C PRO A 102 4.10 5.03 11.01
N ALA A 103 5.12 5.72 10.52
CA ALA A 103 5.52 7.00 11.08
C ALA A 103 4.40 8.02 10.89
N THR A 104 4.27 8.97 11.82
CA THR A 104 3.28 10.04 11.71
C THR A 104 3.54 10.92 10.49
N PRO A 105 2.51 11.55 9.90
CA PRO A 105 2.69 12.52 8.81
C PRO A 105 3.70 13.63 9.13
N ALA A 106 3.67 14.17 10.35
CA ALA A 106 4.62 15.19 10.80
C ALA A 106 6.06 14.69 10.79
N GLU A 107 6.30 13.46 11.28
CA GLU A 107 7.63 12.85 11.26
C GLU A 107 8.11 12.56 9.84
N THR A 108 7.22 12.04 8.97
CA THR A 108 7.51 11.72 7.58
C THR A 108 7.96 12.99 6.81
N ILE A 109 7.24 14.10 6.98
CA ILE A 109 7.59 15.39 6.40
C ILE A 109 8.94 15.89 6.95
N ARG A 110 9.13 15.86 8.26
CA ARG A 110 10.35 16.32 8.91
C ARG A 110 11.59 15.53 8.47
N LYS A 111 11.46 14.20 8.36
CA LYS A 111 12.54 13.28 7.97
C LYS A 111 12.77 13.28 6.46
N ARG A 112 11.79 13.65 5.65
CA ARG A 112 11.77 13.56 4.19
C ARG A 112 11.96 12.15 3.64
N TYR A 113 11.63 11.14 4.42
CA TYR A 113 11.54 9.76 3.99
C TYR A 113 10.46 9.01 4.78
N GLY A 114 9.97 7.93 4.19
CA GLY A 114 9.02 7.02 4.82
C GLY A 114 8.93 5.71 4.05
N ASP A 115 8.39 4.70 4.69
CA ASP A 115 8.01 3.45 4.04
C ASP A 115 6.63 3.59 3.34
N CYS A 116 6.14 2.51 2.74
CA CYS A 116 4.85 2.51 2.04
C CYS A 116 3.69 2.99 2.95
N LYS A 117 3.67 2.54 4.21
CA LYS A 117 2.64 2.89 5.18
C LYS A 117 2.67 4.38 5.53
N ALA A 118 3.86 4.91 5.80
CA ALA A 118 4.04 6.32 6.15
C ALA A 118 3.69 7.26 4.99
N MET A 119 4.11 6.92 3.77
CA MET A 119 3.81 7.71 2.57
C MET A 119 2.32 7.65 2.20
N SER A 120 1.69 6.47 2.32
CA SER A 120 0.26 6.28 2.11
C SER A 120 -0.57 7.06 3.14
N LEU A 121 -0.19 7.02 4.43
CA LEU A 121 -0.87 7.76 5.49
C LEU A 121 -0.74 9.28 5.31
N LEU A 122 0.44 9.76 4.96
CA LEU A 122 0.65 11.19 4.65
C LEU A 122 -0.23 11.64 3.48
N LEU A 123 -0.25 10.86 2.39
CA LEU A 123 -1.07 11.15 1.22
C LEU A 123 -2.56 11.17 1.56
N LYS A 124 -3.05 10.16 2.29
CA LYS A 124 -4.42 10.09 2.81
C LYS A 124 -4.75 11.33 3.65
N THR A 125 -3.86 11.73 4.56
CA THR A 125 -4.07 12.87 5.46
C THR A 125 -4.20 14.17 4.67
N LEU A 126 -3.30 14.44 3.72
CA LEU A 126 -3.33 15.64 2.89
C LEU A 126 -4.56 15.69 1.97
N LEU A 127 -4.97 14.56 1.40
CA LEU A 127 -6.18 14.48 0.58
C LEU A 127 -7.45 14.70 1.41
N LYS A 128 -7.54 14.08 2.60
CA LYS A 128 -8.68 14.28 3.52
C LYS A 128 -8.79 15.73 4.00
N ALA A 129 -7.67 16.40 4.25
CA ALA A 129 -7.65 17.81 4.62
C ALA A 129 -8.19 18.74 3.52
N GLN A 130 -8.18 18.29 2.26
CA GLN A 130 -8.78 18.98 1.12
C GLN A 130 -10.24 18.56 0.86
N GLY A 131 -10.82 17.68 1.67
CA GLY A 131 -12.20 17.21 1.56
C GLY A 131 -12.39 16.00 0.63
N PHE A 132 -11.31 15.35 0.16
CA PHE A 132 -11.42 14.16 -0.68
C PHE A 132 -11.66 12.89 0.13
N ASP A 133 -12.41 11.94 -0.43
CA ASP A 133 -12.61 10.60 0.14
C ASP A 133 -11.36 9.74 -0.11
N ALA A 134 -10.35 9.92 0.73
CA ALA A 134 -9.11 9.18 0.70
C ALA A 134 -9.06 8.13 1.80
N ARG A 135 -8.65 6.91 1.45
CA ARG A 135 -8.76 5.72 2.28
C ARG A 135 -7.45 4.94 2.32
N GLN A 136 -7.16 4.32 3.47
CA GLN A 136 -6.09 3.34 3.59
C GLN A 136 -6.36 2.16 2.66
N THR A 137 -5.31 1.62 2.08
CA THR A 137 -5.41 0.47 1.19
C THR A 137 -4.21 -0.44 1.38
N ASP A 138 -4.47 -1.67 1.81
CA ASP A 138 -3.47 -2.70 1.97
C ASP A 138 -3.56 -3.66 0.77
N ILE A 139 -2.42 -4.05 0.19
CA ILE A 139 -2.36 -4.83 -1.04
C ILE A 139 -1.17 -5.79 -1.04
N GLY A 140 -1.37 -6.98 -1.60
CA GLY A 140 -0.26 -7.90 -1.91
C GLY A 140 0.30 -7.63 -3.29
N THR A 141 1.61 -7.45 -3.40
CA THR A 141 2.29 -7.34 -4.70
C THR A 141 2.32 -8.69 -5.43
N ASP A 142 2.78 -8.69 -6.67
CA ASP A 142 2.95 -9.90 -7.49
C ASP A 142 3.96 -10.93 -6.93
N ASP A 143 4.75 -10.54 -5.93
CA ASP A 143 5.58 -11.49 -5.16
C ASP A 143 4.78 -12.43 -4.26
N ILE A 144 3.52 -12.10 -3.93
CA ILE A 144 2.67 -12.88 -3.04
C ILE A 144 1.78 -13.82 -3.86
N PRO A 145 1.92 -15.16 -3.72
CA PRO A 145 1.21 -16.12 -4.56
C PRO A 145 -0.25 -16.38 -4.17
N TYR A 146 -0.74 -15.80 -3.10
CA TYR A 146 -2.09 -15.99 -2.56
C TYR A 146 -2.75 -14.65 -2.25
N THR A 147 -4.06 -14.66 -2.12
CA THR A 147 -4.86 -13.51 -1.70
C THR A 147 -5.06 -13.51 -0.19
N SER A 148 -5.42 -12.36 0.38
CA SER A 148 -5.78 -12.25 1.80
C SER A 148 -7.06 -13.03 2.14
N HIS A 149 -7.92 -13.30 1.16
CA HIS A 149 -9.11 -14.14 1.34
C HIS A 149 -8.73 -15.62 1.49
N GLU A 150 -7.77 -16.11 0.69
CA GLU A 150 -7.29 -17.50 0.77
C GLU A 150 -6.45 -17.73 2.03
N VAL A 151 -5.63 -16.77 2.39
CA VAL A 151 -4.70 -16.82 3.53
C VAL A 151 -4.76 -15.51 4.29
N PRO A 152 -5.66 -15.35 5.28
CA PRO A 152 -5.79 -14.11 6.06
C PRO A 152 -4.61 -13.97 7.03
N THR A 153 -3.53 -13.40 6.53
CA THR A 153 -2.30 -13.11 7.29
C THR A 153 -1.69 -11.81 6.82
N ILE A 154 -0.98 -11.11 7.71
CA ILE A 154 -0.25 -9.89 7.35
C ILE A 154 0.76 -10.09 6.21
N SER A 155 1.24 -11.33 6.01
CA SER A 155 2.13 -11.66 4.89
C SER A 155 1.42 -11.70 3.53
N SER A 156 0.08 -11.68 3.47
CA SER A 156 -0.69 -11.62 2.22
C SER A 156 -0.82 -10.19 1.68
N VAL A 157 -0.45 -9.19 2.48
CA VAL A 157 -0.48 -7.75 2.14
C VAL A 157 0.86 -7.14 2.54
N ASN A 158 1.80 -7.12 1.61
CA ASN A 158 3.16 -6.64 1.84
C ASN A 158 3.36 -5.16 1.43
N HIS A 159 2.30 -4.48 1.01
CA HIS A 159 2.38 -3.11 0.52
C HIS A 159 1.16 -2.28 0.95
N ALA A 160 1.36 -0.98 1.12
CA ALA A 160 0.32 -0.02 1.47
C ALA A 160 0.29 1.14 0.48
N ILE A 161 -0.90 1.46 -0.01
CA ILE A 161 -1.16 2.57 -0.92
C ILE A 161 -2.35 3.41 -0.42
N CYS A 162 -2.64 4.51 -1.09
CA CYS A 162 -3.83 5.32 -0.80
C CYS A 162 -4.83 5.20 -1.95
N THR A 163 -6.09 4.90 -1.64
CA THR A 163 -7.18 4.99 -2.63
C THR A 163 -7.96 6.26 -2.40
N VAL A 164 -8.17 7.06 -3.46
CA VAL A 164 -9.06 8.23 -3.42
C VAL A 164 -10.24 8.03 -4.36
N PHE A 165 -11.45 8.25 -3.85
CA PHE A 165 -12.66 8.21 -4.66
C PHE A 165 -12.98 9.61 -5.19
N TYR A 166 -13.02 9.73 -6.51
CA TYR A 166 -13.36 10.98 -7.17
C TYR A 166 -14.39 10.73 -8.28
N GLN A 167 -15.52 11.42 -8.21
CA GLN A 167 -16.68 11.25 -9.13
C GLN A 167 -17.12 9.78 -9.24
N GLY A 168 -17.17 9.07 -8.12
CA GLY A 168 -17.60 7.67 -8.03
C GLY A 168 -16.58 6.64 -8.56
N LYS A 169 -15.37 7.07 -8.91
CA LYS A 169 -14.29 6.18 -9.39
C LYS A 169 -13.14 6.14 -8.41
N PRO A 170 -12.57 4.95 -8.12
CA PRO A 170 -11.34 4.83 -7.34
C PRO A 170 -10.11 5.18 -8.20
N TYR A 171 -9.18 5.92 -7.60
CA TYR A 171 -7.83 6.11 -8.08
C TYR A 171 -6.88 5.51 -7.03
N TYR A 172 -6.06 4.57 -7.46
CA TYR A 172 -5.08 3.88 -6.62
C TYR A 172 -3.74 4.59 -6.72
N LEU A 173 -3.28 5.14 -5.61
CA LEU A 173 -2.14 6.06 -5.57
C LEU A 173 -0.98 5.41 -4.79
N ASP A 174 0.01 4.91 -5.51
CA ASP A 174 1.24 4.37 -4.94
C ASP A 174 2.35 5.42 -4.95
N ALA A 175 2.46 6.17 -3.86
CA ALA A 175 3.44 7.24 -3.74
C ALA A 175 4.89 6.76 -3.58
N THR A 176 5.12 5.46 -3.38
CA THR A 176 6.47 4.88 -3.30
C THR A 176 7.18 4.87 -4.66
N ASN A 177 6.40 4.88 -5.73
CA ASN A 177 6.89 5.03 -7.10
C ASN A 177 6.99 6.51 -7.46
N SER A 178 8.21 7.01 -7.61
CA SER A 178 8.46 8.39 -8.02
C SER A 178 8.07 8.59 -9.51
N TYR A 179 7.51 9.77 -9.81
CA TYR A 179 7.24 10.24 -11.18
C TYR A 179 6.13 9.53 -11.96
N ILE A 180 5.35 8.63 -11.34
CA ILE A 180 4.18 8.08 -12.01
C ILE A 180 3.01 9.07 -11.93
N PRO A 181 2.23 9.24 -13.00
CA PRO A 181 1.11 10.18 -13.01
C PRO A 181 -0.14 9.60 -12.33
N LEU A 182 -1.08 10.49 -12.00
CA LEU A 182 -2.40 10.09 -11.53
C LEU A 182 -3.09 9.15 -12.53
N GLY A 183 -3.52 7.98 -12.07
CA GLY A 183 -4.20 6.96 -12.87
C GLY A 183 -3.27 5.87 -13.42
N TYR A 184 -1.96 6.02 -13.28
CA TYR A 184 -1.02 4.92 -13.53
C TYR A 184 -1.02 3.96 -12.33
N ILE A 185 -0.99 2.67 -12.61
CA ILE A 185 -0.90 1.61 -11.61
C ILE A 185 0.40 0.84 -11.84
N PRO A 186 1.31 0.79 -10.86
CA PRO A 186 2.55 0.02 -10.97
C PRO A 186 2.29 -1.45 -11.33
N THR A 187 3.14 -2.03 -12.16
CA THR A 187 2.95 -3.38 -12.71
C THR A 187 2.86 -4.45 -11.63
N ASN A 188 3.62 -4.30 -10.55
CA ASN A 188 3.64 -5.24 -9.43
C ASN A 188 2.34 -5.30 -8.60
N ILE A 189 1.41 -4.37 -8.80
CA ILE A 189 0.09 -4.37 -8.14
C ILE A 189 -1.09 -4.43 -9.12
N GLN A 190 -0.86 -4.44 -10.42
CA GLN A 190 -1.92 -4.59 -11.41
C GLN A 190 -2.60 -5.96 -11.28
N GLY A 191 -3.95 -5.98 -11.41
CA GLY A 191 -4.73 -7.20 -11.27
C GLY A 191 -4.80 -7.79 -9.86
N ARG A 192 -4.12 -7.18 -8.89
CA ARG A 192 -4.09 -7.66 -7.50
C ARG A 192 -5.33 -7.22 -6.73
N GLN A 193 -5.68 -7.98 -5.70
CA GLN A 193 -6.74 -7.63 -4.77
C GLN A 193 -6.22 -6.67 -3.70
N ALA A 194 -6.93 -5.57 -3.52
CA ALA A 194 -6.66 -4.55 -2.52
C ALA A 194 -7.77 -4.52 -1.47
N LEU A 195 -7.39 -4.41 -0.22
CA LEU A 195 -8.28 -4.18 0.92
C LEU A 195 -8.37 -2.66 1.12
N VAL A 196 -9.46 -2.07 0.66
CA VAL A 196 -9.70 -0.62 0.76
C VAL A 196 -10.57 -0.32 1.98
N GLU A 197 -10.12 0.57 2.85
CA GLU A 197 -10.84 0.99 4.05
C GLU A 197 -12.31 1.34 3.75
N GLU A 198 -13.25 0.72 4.47
CA GLU A 198 -14.68 1.02 4.41
C GLU A 198 -15.30 0.86 5.82
N GLY A 199 -15.68 1.98 6.43
CA GLY A 199 -16.13 1.97 7.83
C GLY A 199 -15.06 1.43 8.79
N GLU A 200 -15.41 0.45 9.60
CA GLU A 200 -14.46 -0.19 10.53
C GLU A 200 -13.65 -1.34 9.89
N GLY A 201 -14.04 -1.79 8.71
CA GLY A 201 -13.39 -2.86 7.97
C GLY A 201 -12.87 -2.41 6.61
N CYS A 202 -12.88 -3.34 5.66
CA CYS A 202 -12.45 -3.08 4.30
C CYS A 202 -13.43 -3.66 3.28
N ARG A 203 -13.32 -3.13 2.06
CA ARG A 203 -13.91 -3.72 0.87
C ARG A 203 -12.82 -4.15 -0.08
N VAL A 204 -12.97 -5.35 -0.64
CA VAL A 204 -12.03 -5.90 -1.61
C VAL A 204 -12.29 -5.30 -2.99
N TYR A 205 -11.26 -4.77 -3.61
CA TYR A 205 -11.24 -4.31 -4.99
C TYR A 205 -10.15 -5.04 -5.76
N THR A 206 -10.43 -5.42 -7.00
CA THR A 206 -9.37 -5.87 -7.90
C THR A 206 -8.87 -4.68 -8.70
N LEU A 207 -7.58 -4.39 -8.63
CA LEU A 207 -6.99 -3.30 -9.38
C LEU A 207 -7.04 -3.62 -10.88
N PRO A 208 -7.33 -2.65 -11.74
CA PRO A 208 -7.32 -2.89 -13.18
C PRO A 208 -5.91 -3.20 -13.69
N THR A 209 -5.84 -3.99 -14.74
CA THR A 209 -4.64 -4.17 -15.54
C THR A 209 -4.62 -3.09 -16.62
N LEU A 210 -3.53 -2.37 -16.73
CA LEU A 210 -3.36 -1.36 -17.77
C LEU A 210 -3.03 -2.04 -19.13
N PRO A 211 -3.45 -1.46 -20.25
CA PRO A 211 -3.04 -1.96 -21.56
C PRO A 211 -1.53 -1.77 -21.76
N LEU A 212 -0.91 -2.61 -22.58
CA LEU A 212 0.55 -2.61 -22.79
C LEU A 212 1.07 -1.23 -23.24
N GLU A 213 0.29 -0.52 -24.04
CA GLU A 213 0.63 0.82 -24.54
C GLU A 213 0.73 1.88 -23.42
N ALA A 214 0.09 1.61 -22.29
CA ALA A 214 0.16 2.50 -21.11
C ALA A 214 1.30 2.14 -20.14
N CYS A 215 1.99 1.02 -20.41
CA CYS A 215 3.09 0.52 -19.57
C CYS A 215 4.48 0.73 -20.22
N SER A 216 4.54 1.34 -21.42
CA SER A 216 5.76 1.60 -22.18
C SER A 216 6.31 3.01 -21.95
#